data_18d72d719a7100884379cebc4a33cf4c
#
_entry.id   18d72d719a7100884379cebc4a33cf4c
#
_cell.length_a   1.000
_cell.length_b   1.000
_cell.length_c   1.000
_cell.angle_alpha   90.00
_cell.angle_beta   90.00
_cell.angle_gamma   90.00
#
_symmetry.space_group_name_H-M   'P 1'
#
loop_
_entity.id
_entity.type
_entity.pdbx_description
1 polymer ?
#
loop_
_entity_poly.entity_id
_entity_poly.type
_entity_poly.pdbx_seq_one_letter_code
_entity_poly.pdbx_strand_id
1 'polypeptide(L)'
;MLLSTLSIKRAVLAIALITSFGSLSAQQKKAFISGERLNYQVHYGFIRGGEVVLAVRDAIYEGKTVNNLYLNGKTVGLFSSLYLVDDTYQSFTDIQTNWPLKSIRDIHEDRYKHYSTQTFDHWSRSDSSICNSSKTGRVVVVKGCQDILSSVYYLRSIMVDRKPKPDERFIVDTYFTDEKFSLVIRFKGYEKISTEFGKIDCMKFMPEVLTGRVFKSKDDMSIWFSNDNNFIPIKIKFDIFIGSVSCDLIDYQGLLYPLAFKR
;
A
#
# COMPACT_ATOMS: atom_id res chain seq x y z
N MET A 1 -25.02 59.25 29.34
CA MET A 1 -25.24 58.57 28.03
C MET A 1 -23.87 58.25 27.35
N LEU A 2 -22.94 57.60 28.07
CA LEU A 2 -21.56 57.34 27.62
C LEU A 2 -21.04 55.91 27.99
N LEU A 3 -21.92 55.01 28.42
CA LEU A 3 -21.56 53.67 28.90
C LEU A 3 -21.94 52.52 27.94
N SER A 4 -22.59 52.82 26.79
CA SER A 4 -23.07 51.79 25.85
C SER A 4 -22.13 51.45 24.68
N THR A 5 -21.17 52.32 24.36
CA THR A 5 -20.31 52.12 23.17
C THR A 5 -19.04 51.29 23.45
N LEU A 6 -18.62 51.15 24.71
CA LEU A 6 -17.42 50.38 25.08
C LEU A 6 -17.70 48.87 25.18
N SER A 7 -18.92 48.48 25.51
CA SER A 7 -19.35 47.06 25.59
C SER A 7 -19.48 46.40 24.21
N ILE A 8 -19.95 47.15 23.22
CA ILE A 8 -20.14 46.60 21.83
C ILE A 8 -18.80 46.37 21.14
N LYS A 9 -17.80 47.25 21.34
CA LYS A 9 -16.46 47.09 20.77
C LYS A 9 -15.70 45.88 21.35
N ARG A 10 -15.92 45.56 22.64
CA ARG A 10 -15.32 44.37 23.28
C ARG A 10 -15.99 43.06 22.84
N ALA A 11 -17.29 43.07 22.58
CA ALA A 11 -18.01 41.91 22.05
C ALA A 11 -17.64 41.61 20.61
N VAL A 12 -17.42 42.61 19.75
CA VAL A 12 -17.01 42.43 18.36
C VAL A 12 -15.57 41.93 18.26
N LEU A 13 -14.66 42.36 19.18
CA LEU A 13 -13.27 41.88 19.23
C LEU A 13 -13.18 40.42 19.72
N ALA A 14 -14.08 39.96 20.59
CA ALA A 14 -14.15 38.58 21.06
C ALA A 14 -14.71 37.62 20.00
N ILE A 15 -15.62 38.07 19.14
CA ILE A 15 -16.20 37.27 18.03
C ILE A 15 -15.18 37.12 16.87
N ALA A 16 -14.32 38.13 16.63
CA ALA A 16 -13.29 38.08 15.60
C ALA A 16 -12.13 37.09 15.94
N LEU A 17 -11.94 36.72 17.22
CA LEU A 17 -10.91 35.77 17.64
C LEU A 17 -11.36 34.29 17.55
N ILE A 18 -12.64 34.01 17.34
CA ILE A 18 -13.19 32.64 17.32
C ILE A 18 -13.26 32.05 15.87
N THR A 19 -13.08 32.87 14.84
CA THR A 19 -13.24 32.41 13.43
C THR A 19 -11.97 31.95 12.75
N SER A 20 -10.83 31.83 13.45
CA SER A 20 -9.57 31.33 12.89
C SER A 20 -9.18 29.92 13.35
N PHE A 21 -10.13 29.11 13.81
CA PHE A 21 -9.91 27.65 13.77
C PHE A 21 -10.05 27.16 12.33
N GLY A 22 -9.03 27.48 11.53
CA GLY A 22 -8.82 26.80 10.25
C GLY A 22 -8.84 25.30 10.54
N SER A 23 -9.69 24.56 9.82
CA SER A 23 -9.67 23.12 9.82
C SER A 23 -8.23 22.67 9.59
N LEU A 24 -7.50 22.30 10.66
CA LEU A 24 -6.29 21.51 10.51
C LEU A 24 -6.75 20.22 9.84
N SER A 25 -6.72 20.21 8.51
CA SER A 25 -6.76 18.97 7.77
C SER A 25 -5.59 18.16 8.34
N ALA A 26 -5.89 17.11 9.11
CA ALA A 26 -4.87 16.23 9.62
C ALA A 26 -4.14 15.64 8.41
N GLN A 27 -2.98 16.22 8.08
CA GLN A 27 -2.15 15.74 6.98
C GLN A 27 -1.82 14.29 7.29
N GLN A 28 -2.21 13.38 6.39
CA GLN A 28 -1.93 11.95 6.56
C GLN A 28 -0.42 11.78 6.71
N LYS A 29 0.01 11.16 7.81
CA LYS A 29 1.43 10.91 8.07
C LYS A 29 1.98 10.01 6.96
N LYS A 30 3.16 10.36 6.46
CA LYS A 30 3.81 9.63 5.38
C LYS A 30 4.58 8.44 5.95
N ALA A 31 4.48 7.29 5.31
CA ALA A 31 5.28 6.09 5.59
C ALA A 31 6.42 5.89 4.57
N PHE A 32 6.42 6.65 3.48
CA PHE A 32 7.36 6.52 2.37
C PHE A 32 7.55 7.86 1.66
N ILE A 33 8.62 7.95 0.87
CA ILE A 33 8.94 9.09 0.00
C ILE A 33 9.42 8.58 -1.36
N SER A 34 9.44 9.48 -2.35
CA SER A 34 10.12 9.22 -3.62
C SER A 34 11.60 8.92 -3.40
N GLY A 35 12.13 7.97 -4.16
CA GLY A 35 13.46 7.40 -4.00
C GLY A 35 13.51 6.11 -3.17
N GLU A 36 12.41 5.73 -2.50
CA GLU A 36 12.33 4.44 -1.85
C GLU A 36 12.43 3.30 -2.87
N ARG A 37 13.27 2.31 -2.56
CA ARG A 37 13.41 1.08 -3.34
C ARG A 37 13.65 -0.09 -2.39
N LEU A 38 12.86 -1.14 -2.55
CA LEU A 38 12.91 -2.38 -1.79
C LEU A 38 13.12 -3.53 -2.77
N ASN A 39 14.18 -4.33 -2.57
CA ASN A 39 14.49 -5.48 -3.42
C ASN A 39 14.24 -6.75 -2.62
N TYR A 40 13.55 -7.69 -3.24
CA TYR A 40 13.16 -8.96 -2.61
C TYR A 40 13.66 -10.14 -3.44
N GLN A 41 13.92 -11.24 -2.74
CA GLN A 41 14.19 -12.54 -3.32
C GLN A 41 13.04 -13.49 -3.03
N VAL A 42 12.55 -14.17 -4.06
CA VAL A 42 11.49 -15.18 -3.96
C VAL A 42 12.10 -16.56 -3.96
N HIS A 43 11.70 -17.39 -3.00
CA HIS A 43 12.16 -18.76 -2.84
C HIS A 43 10.99 -19.74 -2.83
N TYR A 44 11.19 -20.89 -3.46
CA TYR A 44 10.39 -22.08 -3.24
C TYR A 44 11.24 -23.11 -2.47
N GLY A 45 10.93 -23.30 -1.20
CA GLY A 45 11.82 -24.03 -0.30
C GLY A 45 13.20 -23.37 -0.22
N PHE A 46 14.25 -24.06 -0.68
CA PHE A 46 15.63 -23.56 -0.71
C PHE A 46 16.06 -22.99 -2.07
N ILE A 47 15.18 -23.08 -3.07
CA ILE A 47 15.54 -22.74 -4.44
C ILE A 47 15.10 -21.29 -4.70
N ARG A 48 16.05 -20.44 -5.11
CA ARG A 48 15.76 -19.09 -5.60
C ARG A 48 14.97 -19.19 -6.91
N GLY A 49 13.76 -18.62 -6.91
CA GLY A 49 12.83 -18.69 -8.01
C GLY A 49 12.51 -17.37 -8.68
N GLY A 50 12.69 -16.27 -7.97
CA GLY A 50 12.32 -14.96 -8.50
C GLY A 50 12.92 -13.78 -7.74
N GLU A 51 12.69 -12.61 -8.30
CA GLU A 51 13.02 -11.31 -7.73
C GLU A 51 11.79 -10.41 -7.81
N VAL A 52 11.62 -9.56 -6.79
CA VAL A 52 10.59 -8.52 -6.79
C VAL A 52 11.25 -7.19 -6.40
N VAL A 53 10.87 -6.14 -7.11
CA VAL A 53 11.28 -4.77 -6.81
C VAL A 53 10.02 -3.96 -6.52
N LEU A 54 10.00 -3.30 -5.37
CA LEU A 54 9.06 -2.22 -5.07
C LEU A 54 9.82 -0.90 -5.08
N ALA A 55 9.26 0.14 -5.70
CA ALA A 55 9.86 1.46 -5.69
C ALA A 55 8.81 2.57 -5.69
N VAL A 56 9.19 3.72 -5.14
CA VAL A 56 8.44 4.98 -5.21
C VAL A 56 9.25 5.97 -6.03
N ARG A 57 8.65 6.51 -7.10
CA ARG A 57 9.31 7.43 -8.02
C ARG A 57 8.50 8.72 -8.13
N ASP A 58 9.16 9.83 -8.37
CA ASP A 58 8.47 11.06 -8.78
C ASP A 58 7.90 10.89 -10.20
N ALA A 59 6.70 11.39 -10.41
CA ALA A 59 6.07 11.42 -11.71
C ALA A 59 5.18 12.66 -11.86
N ILE A 60 4.82 12.96 -13.11
CA ILE A 60 3.80 13.95 -13.44
C ILE A 60 2.65 13.21 -14.12
N TYR A 61 1.45 13.38 -13.60
CA TYR A 61 0.23 12.86 -14.21
C TYR A 61 -0.79 13.99 -14.33
N GLU A 62 -1.25 14.25 -15.56
CA GLU A 62 -2.18 15.36 -15.88
C GLU A 62 -1.72 16.72 -15.31
N GLY A 63 -0.41 17.02 -15.43
CA GLY A 63 0.20 18.27 -14.96
C GLY A 63 0.39 18.38 -13.45
N LYS A 64 0.09 17.36 -12.67
CA LYS A 64 0.28 17.30 -11.21
C LYS A 64 1.44 16.40 -10.83
N THR A 65 2.22 16.80 -9.84
CA THR A 65 3.21 15.93 -9.20
C THR A 65 2.51 14.82 -8.44
N VAL A 66 2.90 13.58 -8.68
CA VAL A 66 2.32 12.37 -8.08
C VAL A 66 3.43 11.40 -7.70
N ASN A 67 3.14 10.44 -6.80
CA ASN A 67 4.00 9.28 -6.65
C ASN A 67 3.69 8.25 -7.73
N ASN A 68 4.70 7.72 -8.41
CA ASN A 68 4.59 6.48 -9.18
C ASN A 68 5.09 5.34 -8.31
N LEU A 69 4.15 4.60 -7.73
CA LEU A 69 4.41 3.33 -7.07
C LEU A 69 4.68 2.30 -8.16
N TYR A 70 5.78 1.59 -8.05
CA TYR A 70 6.22 0.63 -9.04
C TYR A 70 6.50 -0.71 -8.38
N LEU A 71 6.01 -1.78 -9.00
CA LEU A 71 6.35 -3.17 -8.68
C LEU A 71 6.74 -3.87 -9.98
N ASN A 72 7.86 -4.57 -9.96
CA ASN A 72 8.19 -5.57 -10.98
C ASN A 72 8.55 -6.87 -10.28
N GLY A 73 7.92 -7.94 -10.72
CA GLY A 73 8.20 -9.31 -10.28
C GLY A 73 8.60 -10.17 -11.46
N LYS A 74 9.72 -10.89 -11.32
CA LYS A 74 10.21 -11.77 -12.39
C LYS A 74 10.77 -13.07 -11.85
N THR A 75 10.63 -14.14 -12.63
CA THR A 75 11.34 -15.40 -12.37
C THR A 75 12.81 -15.29 -12.78
N VAL A 76 13.68 -16.02 -12.07
CA VAL A 76 15.12 -16.05 -12.34
C VAL A 76 15.67 -17.47 -12.31
N GLY A 77 16.86 -17.64 -12.90
CA GLY A 77 17.60 -18.91 -12.88
C GLY A 77 16.81 -20.06 -13.51
N LEU A 78 16.79 -21.22 -12.86
CA LEU A 78 16.11 -22.41 -13.38
C LEU A 78 14.60 -22.20 -13.58
N PHE A 79 13.96 -21.42 -12.71
CA PHE A 79 12.52 -21.16 -12.80
C PHE A 79 12.15 -20.36 -14.05
N SER A 80 13.01 -19.42 -14.50
CA SER A 80 12.74 -18.67 -15.74
C SER A 80 12.77 -19.56 -16.99
N SER A 81 13.49 -20.68 -16.94
CA SER A 81 13.50 -21.66 -18.03
C SER A 81 12.28 -22.59 -18.01
N LEU A 82 11.63 -22.76 -16.85
CA LEU A 82 10.44 -23.60 -16.69
C LEU A 82 9.15 -22.81 -16.91
N TYR A 83 9.11 -21.58 -16.39
CA TYR A 83 7.96 -20.68 -16.49
C TYR A 83 8.44 -19.25 -16.37
N LEU A 84 8.42 -18.52 -17.47
CA LEU A 84 8.83 -17.12 -17.50
C LEU A 84 7.74 -16.23 -16.92
N VAL A 85 8.10 -15.41 -15.94
CA VAL A 85 7.28 -14.32 -15.42
C VAL A 85 8.09 -13.04 -15.48
N ASP A 86 7.49 -11.95 -15.98
CA ASP A 86 8.01 -10.58 -15.91
C ASP A 86 6.81 -9.61 -15.84
N ASP A 87 6.28 -9.46 -14.64
CA ASP A 87 5.07 -8.69 -14.39
C ASP A 87 5.39 -7.32 -13.83
N THR A 88 4.76 -6.30 -14.40
CA THR A 88 4.90 -4.92 -13.94
C THR A 88 3.54 -4.35 -13.53
N TYR A 89 3.52 -3.75 -12.33
CA TYR A 89 2.41 -2.97 -11.82
C TYR A 89 2.88 -1.55 -11.53
N GLN A 90 2.07 -0.57 -11.89
CA GLN A 90 2.31 0.82 -11.56
C GLN A 90 1.04 1.46 -11.03
N SER A 91 1.18 2.33 -10.03
CA SER A 91 0.08 3.14 -9.51
C SER A 91 0.55 4.58 -9.33
N PHE A 92 -0.11 5.50 -10.01
CA PHE A 92 0.12 6.93 -9.89
C PHE A 92 -0.83 7.45 -8.82
N THR A 93 -0.28 7.88 -7.67
CA THR A 93 -1.09 8.27 -6.51
C THR A 93 -0.91 9.74 -6.17
N ASP A 94 -1.99 10.37 -5.75
CA ASP A 94 -1.96 11.72 -5.19
C ASP A 94 -1.07 11.77 -3.94
N ILE A 95 -0.19 12.76 -3.85
CA ILE A 95 0.83 12.87 -2.81
C ILE A 95 0.27 13.23 -1.41
N GLN A 96 -0.96 13.69 -1.33
CA GLN A 96 -1.60 14.09 -0.07
C GLN A 96 -2.49 12.98 0.49
N THR A 97 -3.28 12.33 -0.38
CA THR A 97 -4.27 11.33 0.02
C THR A 97 -3.78 9.90 -0.12
N ASN A 98 -2.72 9.66 -0.90
CA ASN A 98 -2.27 8.35 -1.38
C ASN A 98 -3.37 7.59 -2.17
N TRP A 99 -4.36 8.30 -2.68
CA TRP A 99 -5.39 7.70 -3.52
C TRP A 99 -4.89 7.55 -4.97
N PRO A 100 -5.16 6.43 -5.63
CA PRO A 100 -4.72 6.22 -7.00
C PRO A 100 -5.46 7.13 -7.97
N LEU A 101 -4.74 7.69 -8.92
CA LEU A 101 -5.28 8.42 -10.08
C LEU A 101 -5.33 7.51 -11.31
N LYS A 102 -4.28 6.68 -11.44
CA LYS A 102 -4.16 5.72 -12.54
C LYS A 102 -3.39 4.50 -12.07
N SER A 103 -3.82 3.32 -12.49
CA SER A 103 -3.04 2.10 -12.38
C SER A 103 -2.78 1.48 -13.74
N ILE A 104 -1.66 0.79 -13.86
CA ILE A 104 -1.24 0.03 -15.04
C ILE A 104 -0.86 -1.37 -14.57
N ARG A 105 -1.36 -2.36 -15.27
CA ARG A 105 -1.00 -3.75 -15.09
C ARG A 105 -0.51 -4.32 -16.42
N ASP A 106 0.76 -4.71 -16.46
CA ASP A 106 1.44 -5.28 -17.62
C ASP A 106 2.01 -6.64 -17.22
N ILE A 107 1.36 -7.70 -17.66
CA ILE A 107 1.59 -9.09 -17.25
C ILE A 107 2.20 -9.85 -18.41
N HIS A 108 3.32 -10.49 -18.16
CA HIS A 108 4.04 -11.33 -19.10
C HIS A 108 4.39 -12.66 -18.43
N GLU A 109 3.50 -13.64 -18.57
CA GLU A 109 3.65 -14.97 -17.99
C GLU A 109 3.72 -16.02 -19.11
N ASP A 110 4.92 -16.46 -19.45
CA ASP A 110 5.17 -17.40 -20.56
C ASP A 110 4.49 -16.95 -21.86
N ARG A 111 3.42 -17.62 -22.28
CA ARG A 111 2.62 -17.26 -23.47
C ARG A 111 1.48 -16.28 -23.16
N TYR A 112 1.16 -16.11 -21.89
CA TYR A 112 0.09 -15.21 -21.48
C TYR A 112 0.60 -13.77 -21.38
N LYS A 113 -0.08 -12.86 -22.08
CA LYS A 113 0.17 -11.43 -22.00
C LYS A 113 -1.13 -10.71 -21.72
N HIS A 114 -1.10 -9.81 -20.74
CA HIS A 114 -2.26 -9.01 -20.39
C HIS A 114 -1.85 -7.59 -20.04
N TYR A 115 -2.41 -6.63 -20.74
CA TYR A 115 -2.25 -5.21 -20.45
C TYR A 115 -3.60 -4.59 -20.11
N SER A 116 -3.67 -3.89 -18.99
CA SER A 116 -4.87 -3.14 -18.58
C SER A 116 -4.50 -1.87 -17.83
N THR A 117 -5.37 -0.88 -17.95
CA THR A 117 -5.26 0.38 -17.23
C THR A 117 -6.58 0.70 -16.54
N GLN A 118 -6.48 1.40 -15.41
CA GLN A 118 -7.62 1.93 -14.67
C GLN A 118 -7.30 3.39 -14.34
N THR A 119 -8.28 4.28 -14.48
CA THR A 119 -8.20 5.65 -13.98
C THR A 119 -9.25 5.87 -12.92
N PHE A 120 -8.93 6.67 -11.90
CA PHE A 120 -9.80 6.90 -10.75
C PHE A 120 -10.10 8.39 -10.62
N ASP A 121 -11.39 8.71 -10.53
CA ASP A 121 -11.86 10.04 -10.16
C ASP A 121 -12.47 9.98 -8.76
N HIS A 122 -11.75 10.56 -7.83
CA HIS A 122 -12.14 10.60 -6.43
C HIS A 122 -12.84 11.91 -6.03
N TRP A 123 -12.93 12.90 -6.91
CA TRP A 123 -13.33 14.25 -6.54
C TRP A 123 -14.65 14.71 -7.16
N SER A 124 -15.06 14.17 -8.31
CA SER A 124 -16.30 14.58 -8.98
C SER A 124 -17.57 14.25 -8.20
N ARG A 125 -17.48 13.32 -7.22
CA ARG A 125 -18.59 12.92 -6.34
C ARG A 125 -18.17 13.04 -4.88
N SER A 126 -19.09 13.41 -4.00
CA SER A 126 -18.81 13.55 -2.55
C SER A 126 -18.79 12.20 -1.82
N ASP A 127 -19.63 11.26 -2.23
CA ASP A 127 -19.96 10.00 -1.54
C ASP A 127 -19.23 8.77 -2.10
N SER A 128 -18.69 8.86 -3.30
CA SER A 128 -18.12 7.73 -4.05
C SER A 128 -17.00 8.17 -4.96
N SER A 129 -16.34 7.21 -5.61
CA SER A 129 -15.36 7.43 -6.65
C SER A 129 -15.80 6.74 -7.94
N ILE A 130 -15.21 7.14 -9.05
CA ILE A 130 -15.44 6.52 -10.35
C ILE A 130 -14.13 5.87 -10.79
N CYS A 131 -14.19 4.58 -11.11
CA CYS A 131 -13.11 3.88 -11.78
C CYS A 131 -13.48 3.67 -13.25
N ASN A 132 -12.59 4.02 -14.19
CA ASN A 132 -12.73 3.69 -15.60
C ASN A 132 -11.68 2.63 -15.94
N SER A 133 -12.12 1.39 -16.12
CA SER A 133 -11.27 0.29 -16.55
C SER A 133 -11.20 0.22 -18.08
N SER A 134 -10.01 -0.03 -18.63
CA SER A 134 -9.81 -0.29 -20.07
C SER A 134 -10.51 -1.57 -20.56
N LYS A 135 -10.99 -2.42 -19.65
CA LYS A 135 -11.66 -3.69 -19.95
C LYS A 135 -13.18 -3.62 -19.78
N THR A 136 -13.64 -3.09 -18.65
CA THR A 136 -15.07 -3.12 -18.27
C THR A 136 -15.72 -1.73 -18.30
N GLY A 137 -14.95 -0.68 -18.63
CA GLY A 137 -15.48 0.68 -18.69
C GLY A 137 -15.69 1.30 -17.32
N ARG A 138 -16.73 2.13 -17.21
CA ARG A 138 -17.01 2.97 -16.05
C ARG A 138 -17.74 2.20 -14.93
N VAL A 139 -17.16 2.23 -13.73
CA VAL A 139 -17.72 1.60 -12.51
C VAL A 139 -17.70 2.61 -11.36
N VAL A 140 -18.78 2.68 -10.60
CA VAL A 140 -18.84 3.45 -9.33
C VAL A 140 -18.26 2.56 -8.22
N VAL A 141 -17.28 3.09 -7.48
CA VAL A 141 -16.59 2.41 -6.37
C VAL A 141 -16.68 3.26 -5.10
N VAL A 142 -16.33 2.70 -3.95
CA VAL A 142 -16.30 3.46 -2.69
C VAL A 142 -15.31 4.63 -2.77
N LYS A 143 -15.55 5.64 -1.95
CA LYS A 143 -14.65 6.81 -1.87
C LYS A 143 -13.25 6.39 -1.43
N GLY A 144 -12.21 6.82 -2.16
CA GLY A 144 -10.84 6.45 -1.85
C GLY A 144 -10.47 4.99 -2.17
N CYS A 145 -11.27 4.30 -3.00
CA CYS A 145 -10.99 2.95 -3.47
C CYS A 145 -9.57 2.85 -4.06
N GLN A 146 -8.84 1.82 -3.68
CA GLN A 146 -7.44 1.59 -4.08
C GLN A 146 -7.35 0.62 -5.27
N ASP A 147 -6.24 0.65 -6.00
CA ASP A 147 -5.79 -0.50 -6.79
C ASP A 147 -4.94 -1.44 -5.89
N ILE A 148 -4.53 -2.58 -6.43
CA ILE A 148 -3.81 -3.59 -5.63
C ILE A 148 -2.46 -3.08 -5.12
N LEU A 149 -1.71 -2.29 -5.89
CA LEU A 149 -0.41 -1.79 -5.47
C LEU A 149 -0.56 -0.59 -4.52
N SER A 150 -1.44 0.35 -4.84
CA SER A 150 -1.71 1.49 -3.96
C SER A 150 -2.29 1.05 -2.60
N SER A 151 -3.02 -0.07 -2.54
CA SER A 151 -3.55 -0.60 -1.28
C SER A 151 -2.47 -0.93 -0.25
N VAL A 152 -1.31 -1.44 -0.71
CA VAL A 152 -0.16 -1.74 0.16
C VAL A 152 0.42 -0.44 0.75
N TYR A 153 0.63 0.57 -0.09
CA TYR A 153 1.19 1.85 0.34
C TYR A 153 0.19 2.68 1.17
N TYR A 154 -1.10 2.59 0.86
CA TYR A 154 -2.15 3.19 1.68
C TYR A 154 -2.18 2.55 3.08
N LEU A 155 -2.11 1.23 3.16
CA LEU A 155 -2.00 0.51 4.43
C LEU A 155 -0.79 0.98 5.24
N ARG A 156 0.39 1.10 4.60
CA ARG A 156 1.60 1.63 5.26
C ARG A 156 1.33 2.99 5.89
N SER A 157 0.65 3.88 5.18
CA SER A 157 0.37 5.24 5.65
C SER A 157 -0.59 5.29 6.84
N ILE A 158 -1.62 4.44 6.86
CA ILE A 158 -2.56 4.38 8.00
C ILE A 158 -1.96 3.67 9.22
N MET A 159 -0.84 2.97 9.06
CA MET A 159 -0.15 2.28 10.16
C MET A 159 0.90 3.12 10.87
N VAL A 160 1.23 4.33 10.37
CA VAL A 160 2.18 5.24 11.03
C VAL A 160 1.72 5.55 12.46
N ASP A 161 2.61 5.35 13.44
CA ASP A 161 2.37 5.50 14.88
C ASP A 161 1.25 4.60 15.46
N ARG A 162 0.77 3.63 14.68
CA ARG A 162 -0.28 2.73 15.13
C ARG A 162 0.28 1.52 15.86
N LYS A 163 -0.41 1.13 16.94
CA LYS A 163 -0.13 -0.09 17.71
C LYS A 163 -1.39 -0.95 17.71
N PRO A 164 -1.54 -1.85 16.74
CA PRO A 164 -2.74 -2.66 16.61
C PRO A 164 -2.86 -3.65 17.77
N LYS A 165 -4.10 -4.00 18.10
CA LYS A 165 -4.41 -5.07 19.05
C LYS A 165 -4.43 -6.43 18.33
N PRO A 166 -4.10 -7.55 19.00
CA PRO A 166 -4.25 -8.88 18.42
C PRO A 166 -5.65 -9.08 17.80
N ASP A 167 -5.68 -9.68 16.61
CA ASP A 167 -6.85 -9.91 15.78
C ASP A 167 -7.60 -8.65 15.29
N GLU A 168 -7.03 -7.45 15.47
CA GLU A 168 -7.55 -6.24 14.83
C GLU A 168 -7.47 -6.38 13.31
N ARG A 169 -8.58 -6.03 12.65
CA ARG A 169 -8.73 -6.12 11.19
C ARG A 169 -8.59 -4.76 10.56
N PHE A 170 -7.87 -4.71 9.45
CA PHE A 170 -7.74 -3.54 8.59
C PHE A 170 -8.35 -3.88 7.25
N ILE A 171 -9.22 -3.02 6.77
CA ILE A 171 -9.97 -3.21 5.53
C ILE A 171 -9.56 -2.12 4.57
N VAL A 172 -9.15 -2.51 3.37
CA VAL A 172 -8.84 -1.59 2.27
C VAL A 172 -9.69 -1.98 1.06
N ASP A 173 -10.63 -1.12 0.72
CA ASP A 173 -11.47 -1.34 -0.44
C ASP A 173 -10.68 -1.14 -1.73
N THR A 174 -10.74 -2.13 -2.62
CA THR A 174 -9.96 -2.18 -3.83
C THR A 174 -10.81 -2.45 -5.06
N TYR A 175 -10.30 -2.02 -6.22
CA TYR A 175 -10.77 -2.44 -7.51
C TYR A 175 -9.60 -3.09 -8.26
N PHE A 176 -9.68 -4.40 -8.46
CA PHE A 176 -8.63 -5.19 -9.07
C PHE A 176 -9.21 -6.32 -9.91
N THR A 177 -8.59 -6.65 -11.06
CA THR A 177 -9.10 -7.65 -12.02
C THR A 177 -10.56 -7.43 -12.41
N ASP A 178 -10.95 -6.14 -12.53
CA ASP A 178 -12.29 -5.69 -12.88
C ASP A 178 -13.39 -6.06 -11.87
N GLU A 179 -12.98 -6.34 -10.63
CA GLU A 179 -13.86 -6.64 -9.51
C GLU A 179 -13.62 -5.70 -8.33
N LYS A 180 -14.70 -5.42 -7.61
CA LYS A 180 -14.65 -4.72 -6.31
C LYS A 180 -14.45 -5.77 -5.23
N PHE A 181 -13.44 -5.61 -4.41
CA PHE A 181 -13.26 -6.44 -3.23
C PHE A 181 -12.59 -5.67 -2.11
N SER A 182 -12.82 -6.08 -0.88
CA SER A 182 -12.14 -5.52 0.28
C SER A 182 -10.96 -6.43 0.66
N LEU A 183 -9.76 -5.88 0.56
CA LEU A 183 -8.57 -6.55 1.10
C LEU A 183 -8.64 -6.45 2.62
N VAL A 184 -8.82 -7.57 3.30
CA VAL A 184 -8.87 -7.66 4.75
C VAL A 184 -7.56 -8.25 5.24
N ILE A 185 -6.87 -7.55 6.14
CA ILE A 185 -5.68 -8.07 6.83
C ILE A 185 -5.90 -8.04 8.33
N ARG A 186 -5.44 -9.09 9.01
CA ARG A 186 -5.60 -9.29 10.45
C ARG A 186 -4.26 -9.28 11.14
N PHE A 187 -4.10 -8.41 12.15
CA PHE A 187 -2.90 -8.38 12.96
C PHE A 187 -2.84 -9.58 13.89
N LYS A 188 -1.70 -10.28 13.92
CA LYS A 188 -1.51 -11.50 14.71
C LYS A 188 -0.56 -11.34 15.90
N GLY A 189 0.25 -10.32 15.91
CA GLY A 189 1.21 -10.08 16.98
C GLY A 189 2.56 -9.57 16.48
N TYR A 190 3.51 -9.51 17.40
CA TYR A 190 4.87 -9.06 17.15
C TYR A 190 5.81 -10.26 17.13
N GLU A 191 6.65 -10.32 16.09
CA GLU A 191 7.64 -11.39 15.91
C GLU A 191 8.99 -10.79 15.51
N LYS A 192 10.09 -11.49 15.81
CA LYS A 192 11.43 -11.11 15.36
C LYS A 192 11.79 -11.95 14.13
N ILE A 193 12.10 -11.28 13.04
CA ILE A 193 12.52 -11.93 11.79
C ILE A 193 14.02 -11.77 11.62
N SER A 194 14.73 -12.89 11.42
CA SER A 194 16.14 -12.88 11.04
C SER A 194 16.26 -12.59 9.55
N THR A 195 17.06 -11.59 9.19
CA THR A 195 17.35 -11.17 7.84
C THR A 195 18.86 -11.10 7.63
N GLU A 196 19.32 -10.86 6.41
CA GLU A 196 20.73 -10.61 6.10
C GLU A 196 21.29 -9.36 6.80
N PHE A 197 20.39 -8.41 7.16
CA PHE A 197 20.76 -7.17 7.89
C PHE A 197 20.79 -7.36 9.41
N GLY A 198 20.37 -8.49 9.93
CA GLY A 198 20.21 -8.75 11.36
C GLY A 198 18.76 -9.07 11.74
N LYS A 199 18.45 -9.00 13.03
CA LYS A 199 17.09 -9.25 13.54
C LYS A 199 16.27 -7.98 13.53
N ILE A 200 15.11 -8.02 12.88
CA ILE A 200 14.15 -6.93 12.79
C ILE A 200 12.92 -7.26 13.61
N ASP A 201 12.47 -6.32 14.45
CA ASP A 201 11.18 -6.43 15.12
C ASP A 201 10.08 -6.19 14.08
N CYS A 202 9.15 -7.12 13.96
CA CYS A 202 8.10 -7.09 12.95
C CYS A 202 6.71 -7.22 13.56
N MET A 203 5.75 -6.68 12.87
CA MET A 203 4.32 -6.91 13.04
C MET A 203 3.85 -7.94 12.02
N LYS A 204 3.29 -9.06 12.49
CA LYS A 204 2.75 -10.12 11.63
C LYS A 204 1.29 -9.85 11.31
N PHE A 205 0.97 -9.91 10.04
CA PHE A 205 -0.39 -9.84 9.52
C PHE A 205 -0.71 -11.06 8.66
N MET A 206 -1.98 -11.42 8.66
CA MET A 206 -2.52 -12.49 7.83
C MET A 206 -3.65 -11.90 6.96
N PRO A 207 -3.43 -11.73 5.65
CA PRO A 207 -4.48 -11.37 4.72
C PRO A 207 -5.51 -12.49 4.61
N GLU A 208 -6.79 -12.14 4.54
CA GLU A 208 -7.84 -13.11 4.22
C GLU A 208 -7.82 -13.39 2.71
N VAL A 209 -7.19 -14.48 2.32
CA VAL A 209 -7.08 -14.90 0.92
C VAL A 209 -8.24 -15.78 0.50
N LEU A 210 -8.58 -15.78 -0.79
CA LEU A 210 -9.56 -16.71 -1.34
C LEU A 210 -8.97 -18.12 -1.36
N THR A 211 -9.69 -19.06 -0.75
CA THR A 211 -9.35 -20.48 -0.80
C THR A 211 -9.66 -21.07 -2.17
N GLY A 212 -8.84 -22.00 -2.64
CA GLY A 212 -9.05 -22.63 -3.96
C GLY A 212 -7.84 -23.38 -4.48
N ARG A 213 -7.42 -23.09 -5.71
CA ARG A 213 -6.35 -23.85 -6.39
C ARG A 213 -4.97 -23.71 -5.73
N VAL A 214 -4.68 -22.59 -5.09
CA VAL A 214 -3.35 -22.28 -4.53
C VAL A 214 -3.33 -22.42 -3.01
N PHE A 215 -4.34 -21.89 -2.32
CA PHE A 215 -4.42 -21.83 -0.87
C PHE A 215 -5.37 -22.90 -0.32
N LYS A 216 -4.93 -23.60 0.74
CA LYS A 216 -5.73 -24.60 1.46
C LYS A 216 -6.70 -23.94 2.42
N SER A 217 -6.27 -22.84 3.05
CA SER A 217 -7.03 -22.10 4.03
C SER A 217 -6.93 -20.59 3.79
N LYS A 218 -7.81 -19.83 4.45
CA LYS A 218 -7.77 -18.37 4.42
C LYS A 218 -6.53 -17.78 5.10
N ASP A 219 -5.86 -18.55 5.93
CA ASP A 219 -4.70 -18.13 6.72
C ASP A 219 -3.37 -18.62 6.14
N ASP A 220 -3.35 -19.08 4.89
CA ASP A 220 -2.15 -19.61 4.23
C ASP A 220 -1.13 -18.54 3.81
N MET A 221 -1.44 -17.25 4.00
CA MET A 221 -0.55 -16.14 3.73
C MET A 221 -0.19 -15.39 5.02
N SER A 222 1.09 -15.14 5.23
CA SER A 222 1.59 -14.31 6.31
C SER A 222 2.50 -13.22 5.76
N ILE A 223 2.36 -12.01 6.29
CA ILE A 223 3.22 -10.87 5.97
C ILE A 223 3.79 -10.31 7.27
N TRP A 224 5.09 -10.14 7.33
CA TRP A 224 5.79 -9.46 8.42
C TRP A 224 6.22 -8.08 7.94
N PHE A 225 5.63 -7.04 8.52
CA PHE A 225 6.02 -5.66 8.28
C PHE A 225 6.96 -5.18 9.38
N SER A 226 7.90 -4.29 9.06
CA SER A 226 8.76 -3.67 10.07
C SER A 226 7.93 -2.93 11.12
N ASN A 227 8.30 -3.08 12.40
CA ASN A 227 7.63 -2.41 13.53
C ASN A 227 8.21 -0.99 13.72
N ASP A 228 8.14 -0.18 12.67
CA ASP A 228 8.54 1.22 12.63
C ASP A 228 7.59 2.01 11.71
N ASN A 229 7.85 3.31 11.55
CA ASN A 229 7.00 4.19 10.75
C ASN A 229 7.16 4.02 9.23
N ASN A 230 8.13 3.24 8.74
CA ASN A 230 8.18 2.86 7.34
C ASN A 230 7.15 1.77 7.02
N PHE A 231 6.90 0.86 7.98
CA PHE A 231 5.99 -0.26 7.83
C PHE A 231 6.21 -1.01 6.50
N ILE A 232 7.48 -1.34 6.20
CA ILE A 232 7.83 -2.06 4.97
C ILE A 232 7.66 -3.57 5.15
N PRO A 233 7.25 -4.31 4.10
CA PRO A 233 7.26 -5.77 4.13
C PRO A 233 8.69 -6.29 4.29
N ILE A 234 8.97 -7.03 5.35
CA ILE A 234 10.27 -7.67 5.59
C ILE A 234 10.27 -9.08 5.02
N LYS A 235 9.15 -9.77 5.17
CA LYS A 235 8.95 -11.14 4.70
C LYS A 235 7.50 -11.37 4.35
N ILE A 236 7.26 -12.08 3.25
CA ILE A 236 5.95 -12.61 2.88
C ILE A 236 6.09 -14.12 2.72
N LYS A 237 5.18 -14.89 3.29
CA LYS A 237 5.17 -16.35 3.16
C LYS A 237 3.79 -16.81 2.71
N PHE A 238 3.79 -17.71 1.73
CA PHE A 238 2.61 -18.39 1.22
C PHE A 238 2.78 -19.89 1.48
N ASP A 239 1.86 -20.46 2.25
CA ASP A 239 1.76 -21.91 2.40
C ASP A 239 0.83 -22.44 1.28
N ILE A 240 1.38 -23.24 0.37
CA ILE A 240 0.66 -23.79 -0.77
C ILE A 240 0.46 -25.29 -0.59
N PHE A 241 -0.29 -25.95 -1.50
CA PHE A 241 -0.59 -27.38 -1.37
C PHE A 241 0.65 -28.27 -1.20
N ILE A 242 1.76 -27.90 -1.86
CA ILE A 242 3.03 -28.59 -1.74
C ILE A 242 4.10 -27.54 -1.42
N GLY A 243 4.58 -27.55 -0.15
CA GLY A 243 5.64 -26.65 0.30
C GLY A 243 5.18 -25.24 0.60
N SER A 244 6.10 -24.29 0.51
CA SER A 244 5.86 -22.85 0.73
C SER A 244 6.70 -22.00 -0.20
N VAL A 245 6.17 -20.82 -0.54
CA VAL A 245 6.90 -19.76 -1.23
C VAL A 245 7.16 -18.65 -0.23
N SER A 246 8.37 -18.16 -0.17
CA SER A 246 8.72 -16.97 0.61
C SER A 246 9.28 -15.87 -0.28
N CYS A 247 9.02 -14.63 0.11
CA CYS A 247 9.55 -13.42 -0.49
C CYS A 247 10.20 -12.62 0.65
N ASP A 248 11.53 -12.54 0.62
CA ASP A 248 12.34 -11.98 1.71
C ASP A 248 13.03 -10.69 1.22
N LEU A 249 13.00 -9.63 2.04
CA LEU A 249 13.72 -8.38 1.76
C LEU A 249 15.22 -8.65 1.82
N ILE A 250 15.93 -8.34 0.71
CA ILE A 250 17.39 -8.54 0.59
C ILE A 250 18.17 -7.23 0.45
N ASP A 251 17.51 -6.12 0.12
CA ASP A 251 18.14 -4.81 0.02
C ASP A 251 17.10 -3.70 0.07
N TYR A 252 17.45 -2.53 0.59
CA TYR A 252 16.57 -1.38 0.66
C TYR A 252 17.36 -0.07 0.60
N GLN A 253 16.72 0.97 0.05
CA GLN A 253 17.26 2.33 0.06
C GLN A 253 16.12 3.35 0.10
N GLY A 254 16.44 4.60 0.46
CA GLY A 254 15.52 5.73 0.41
C GLY A 254 14.34 5.65 1.39
N LEU A 255 14.48 4.92 2.50
CA LEU A 255 13.46 4.88 3.55
C LEU A 255 13.27 6.25 4.19
N LEU A 256 12.03 6.62 4.50
CA LEU A 256 11.70 7.89 5.16
C LEU A 256 12.19 7.92 6.62
N TYR A 257 12.16 6.78 7.32
CA TYR A 257 12.62 6.62 8.70
C TYR A 257 13.72 5.56 8.76
N PRO A 258 14.60 5.61 9.78
CA PRO A 258 15.55 4.52 10.02
C PRO A 258 14.81 3.21 10.25
N LEU A 259 15.31 2.12 9.66
CA LEU A 259 14.78 0.78 9.93
C LEU A 259 15.13 0.38 11.37
N ALA A 260 14.14 -0.12 12.11
CA ALA A 260 14.29 -0.46 13.52
C ALA A 260 15.04 -1.79 13.68
N PHE A 261 16.37 -1.73 13.66
CA PHE A 261 17.20 -2.82 14.13
C PHE A 261 17.28 -2.79 15.65
N LYS A 262 17.02 -3.91 16.31
CA LYS A 262 17.56 -4.11 17.66
C LYS A 262 18.98 -4.65 17.53
N ARG A 263 19.92 -3.85 18.04
CA ARG A 263 21.30 -4.29 18.33
C ARG A 263 21.28 -5.35 19.42
#